data_179bdbcfeedf92ac0187212726ad8516
#
_entry.id   179bdbcfeedf92ac0187212726ad8516
#
_cell.length_a   1.000
_cell.length_b   1.000
_cell.length_c   1.000
_cell.angle_alpha   90.00
_cell.angle_beta   90.00
_cell.angle_gamma   90.00
#
_symmetry.space_group_name_H-M   'P 1'
#
loop_
_entity.id
_entity.type
_entity.pdbx_description
1 polymer ?
#
loop_
_entity_poly.entity_id
_entity_poly.type
_entity_poly.pdbx_seq_one_letter_code
_entity_poly.pdbx_strand_id
1 'polypeptide(L)'
;MKKQVSPGALLSPVPAVLVSCGTMEKPNLLTVAWAGTVCTRPPMVSISIRPERFSYPLIKESGEFVINLPPAKIVRAVDLCGVKSGKDGDKFALSGLHPVPAAGVSAPAVAECPVSFSCKVKQVIPLGSHDLFIAEIAAVEAEEGLFDEKGKLCLEKMGLLGYAHGEYYALGEKIGSFGFSVRKKPLPKAGKPARPKRPAPKPAARTGPRRPHKKKGSRKP
;
A
#
# COMPACT_ATOMS: atom_id res chain seq x y z
N MET A 1 -4.75 -28.61 -21.63
CA MET A 1 -4.79 -28.04 -22.99
C MET A 1 -5.33 -26.59 -22.90
N LYS A 2 -4.81 -25.67 -23.71
CA LYS A 2 -5.36 -24.30 -23.81
C LYS A 2 -6.39 -24.24 -24.93
N LYS A 3 -7.48 -23.49 -24.73
CA LYS A 3 -8.48 -23.19 -25.76
C LYS A 3 -8.24 -21.77 -26.27
N GLN A 4 -8.30 -21.58 -27.59
CA GLN A 4 -8.26 -20.27 -28.21
C GLN A 4 -9.58 -19.53 -27.94
N VAL A 5 -9.47 -18.25 -27.55
CA VAL A 5 -10.59 -17.33 -27.36
C VAL A 5 -10.41 -16.11 -28.26
N SER A 6 -11.48 -15.38 -28.54
CA SER A 6 -11.40 -14.13 -29.30
C SER A 6 -10.53 -13.08 -28.61
N PRO A 7 -9.77 -12.29 -29.38
CA PRO A 7 -9.03 -11.14 -28.82
C PRO A 7 -9.94 -10.22 -28.02
N GLY A 8 -9.48 -9.80 -26.84
CA GLY A 8 -10.25 -8.92 -25.95
C GLY A 8 -9.37 -8.30 -24.86
N ALA A 9 -9.91 -7.33 -24.15
CA ALA A 9 -9.24 -6.66 -23.04
C ALA A 9 -9.26 -7.52 -21.76
N LEU A 10 -8.55 -8.65 -21.79
CA LEU A 10 -8.57 -9.68 -20.75
C LEU A 10 -7.37 -9.63 -19.80
N LEU A 11 -6.46 -8.63 -19.96
CA LEU A 11 -5.32 -8.50 -19.06
C LEU A 11 -5.80 -8.26 -17.64
N SER A 12 -5.53 -9.21 -16.76
CA SER A 12 -6.02 -9.23 -15.38
C SER A 12 -5.01 -9.90 -14.44
N PRO A 13 -4.98 -9.58 -13.14
CA PRO A 13 -5.73 -8.50 -12.49
C PRO A 13 -5.16 -7.13 -12.83
N VAL A 14 -6.01 -6.09 -12.79
CA VAL A 14 -5.63 -4.70 -12.89
C VAL A 14 -6.07 -3.95 -11.63
N PRO A 15 -5.49 -2.79 -11.28
CA PRO A 15 -6.00 -1.98 -10.17
C PRO A 15 -7.38 -1.43 -10.53
N ALA A 16 -8.25 -1.27 -9.54
CA ALA A 16 -9.42 -0.41 -9.65
C ALA A 16 -9.15 0.86 -8.86
N VAL A 17 -8.98 1.99 -9.53
CA VAL A 17 -8.65 3.27 -8.89
C VAL A 17 -9.77 4.28 -9.08
N LEU A 18 -9.89 5.22 -8.14
CA LEU A 18 -10.73 6.40 -8.29
C LEU A 18 -9.89 7.53 -8.86
N VAL A 19 -10.27 8.03 -10.03
CA VAL A 19 -9.67 9.22 -10.64
C VAL A 19 -10.58 10.40 -10.36
N SER A 20 -10.08 11.38 -9.62
CA SER A 20 -10.75 12.65 -9.39
C SER A 20 -10.19 13.75 -10.28
N CYS A 21 -11.05 14.68 -10.68
CA CYS A 21 -10.76 15.79 -11.58
C CYS A 21 -11.72 16.96 -11.33
N GLY A 22 -11.53 18.06 -12.02
CA GLY A 22 -12.22 19.31 -11.78
C GLY A 22 -11.52 20.13 -10.69
N THR A 23 -12.28 20.91 -9.93
CA THR A 23 -11.76 21.70 -8.79
C THR A 23 -12.50 21.36 -7.51
N MET A 24 -12.10 21.94 -6.37
CA MET A 24 -12.82 21.75 -5.10
C MET A 24 -14.27 22.25 -5.15
N GLU A 25 -14.58 23.27 -5.98
CA GLU A 25 -15.93 23.82 -6.15
C GLU A 25 -16.79 22.97 -7.10
N LYS A 26 -16.16 22.28 -8.05
CA LYS A 26 -16.81 21.42 -9.04
C LYS A 26 -16.06 20.09 -9.20
N PRO A 27 -16.03 19.26 -8.15
CA PRO A 27 -15.30 18.01 -8.18
C PRO A 27 -16.05 16.94 -8.98
N ASN A 28 -15.31 16.03 -9.60
CA ASN A 28 -15.89 14.86 -10.23
C ASN A 28 -15.02 13.63 -10.03
N LEU A 29 -15.63 12.44 -10.05
CA LEU A 29 -15.00 11.14 -9.87
C LEU A 29 -15.27 10.20 -11.04
N LEU A 30 -14.29 9.34 -11.34
CA LEU A 30 -14.39 8.27 -12.31
C LEU A 30 -13.62 7.04 -11.80
N THR A 31 -14.20 5.86 -11.86
CA THR A 31 -13.46 4.61 -11.64
C THR A 31 -12.75 4.21 -12.92
N VAL A 32 -11.46 3.93 -12.81
CA VAL A 32 -10.60 3.51 -13.91
C VAL A 32 -9.90 2.21 -13.50
N ALA A 33 -10.05 1.17 -14.34
CA ALA A 33 -9.33 -0.09 -14.21
C ALA A 33 -8.08 -0.14 -15.11
N TRP A 34 -8.04 0.68 -16.15
CA TRP A 34 -6.89 0.75 -17.05
C TRP A 34 -5.98 1.90 -16.64
N ALA A 35 -5.26 1.65 -15.53
CA ALA A 35 -4.27 2.54 -14.93
C ALA A 35 -3.00 1.76 -14.63
N GLY A 36 -1.85 2.40 -14.74
CA GLY A 36 -0.58 1.76 -14.45
C GLY A 36 0.60 2.70 -14.41
N THR A 37 1.68 2.26 -13.76
CA THR A 37 2.97 2.95 -13.77
C THR A 37 3.67 2.72 -15.10
N VAL A 38 4.17 3.79 -15.75
CA VAL A 38 4.82 3.70 -17.06
C VAL A 38 6.29 4.13 -17.03
N CYS A 39 6.71 4.92 -16.04
CA CYS A 39 8.10 5.36 -15.89
C CYS A 39 8.45 5.57 -14.42
N THR A 40 9.71 5.35 -14.05
CA THR A 40 10.21 5.57 -12.68
C THR A 40 11.01 6.85 -12.50
N ARG A 41 11.59 7.39 -13.59
CA ARG A 41 12.41 8.63 -13.57
C ARG A 41 12.22 9.38 -14.89
N PRO A 42 11.41 10.45 -14.91
CA PRO A 42 10.53 10.90 -13.84
C PRO A 42 9.45 9.86 -13.50
N PRO A 43 8.83 9.91 -12.28
CA PRO A 43 7.75 8.99 -11.94
C PRO A 43 6.50 9.34 -12.77
N MET A 44 6.01 8.38 -13.56
CA MET A 44 4.87 8.61 -14.44
C MET A 44 3.87 7.45 -14.38
N VAL A 45 2.62 7.81 -14.58
CA VAL A 45 1.48 6.90 -14.66
C VAL A 45 0.70 7.12 -15.93
N SER A 46 -0.10 6.13 -16.32
CA SER A 46 -1.09 6.27 -17.38
C SER A 46 -2.48 5.91 -16.89
N ILE A 47 -3.49 6.54 -17.48
CA ILE A 47 -4.89 6.17 -17.40
C ILE A 47 -5.49 6.18 -18.79
N SER A 48 -6.38 5.20 -19.11
CA SER A 48 -7.11 5.21 -20.38
C SER A 48 -8.57 5.55 -20.13
N ILE A 49 -9.05 6.60 -20.80
CA ILE A 49 -10.41 7.13 -20.64
C ILE A 49 -11.08 7.25 -21.99
N ARG A 50 -12.36 6.87 -22.08
CA ARG A 50 -13.17 7.09 -23.28
C ARG A 50 -13.52 8.57 -23.43
N PRO A 51 -13.45 9.17 -24.65
CA PRO A 51 -13.78 10.57 -24.89
C PRO A 51 -15.20 10.97 -24.47
N GLU A 52 -16.16 10.04 -24.49
CA GLU A 52 -17.56 10.29 -24.09
C GLU A 52 -17.79 10.34 -22.57
N ARG A 53 -16.78 9.99 -21.75
CA ARG A 53 -16.89 10.12 -20.30
C ARG A 53 -16.90 11.57 -19.85
N PHE A 54 -17.77 11.91 -18.92
CA PHE A 54 -17.91 13.27 -18.37
C PHE A 54 -16.57 13.84 -17.83
N SER A 55 -15.72 12.99 -17.24
CA SER A 55 -14.40 13.39 -16.71
C SER A 55 -13.38 13.71 -17.81
N TYR A 56 -13.59 13.22 -19.04
CA TYR A 56 -12.60 13.36 -20.13
C TYR A 56 -12.27 14.84 -20.46
N PRO A 57 -13.24 15.72 -20.79
CA PRO A 57 -12.94 17.11 -21.06
C PRO A 57 -12.33 17.81 -19.84
N LEU A 58 -12.79 17.51 -18.62
CA LEU A 58 -12.26 18.12 -17.40
C LEU A 58 -10.77 17.86 -17.23
N ILE A 59 -10.33 16.61 -17.45
CA ILE A 59 -8.91 16.23 -17.36
C ILE A 59 -8.11 16.82 -18.53
N LYS A 60 -8.67 16.80 -19.74
CA LYS A 60 -7.99 17.29 -20.93
C LYS A 60 -7.75 18.81 -20.90
N GLU A 61 -8.72 19.55 -20.39
CA GLU A 61 -8.66 21.02 -20.28
C GLU A 61 -7.76 21.49 -19.13
N SER A 62 -7.88 20.86 -17.94
CA SER A 62 -7.06 21.23 -16.79
C SER A 62 -5.62 20.73 -16.90
N GLY A 63 -5.40 19.63 -17.63
CA GLY A 63 -4.13 18.93 -17.63
C GLY A 63 -3.80 18.25 -16.30
N GLU A 64 -4.78 18.10 -15.39
CA GLU A 64 -4.56 17.59 -14.02
C GLU A 64 -5.62 16.57 -13.62
N PHE A 65 -5.20 15.61 -12.78
CA PHE A 65 -6.09 14.66 -12.10
C PHE A 65 -5.39 14.06 -10.88
N VAL A 66 -6.15 13.42 -10.01
CA VAL A 66 -5.61 12.65 -8.88
C VAL A 66 -6.01 11.18 -9.01
N ILE A 67 -5.05 10.27 -8.91
CA ILE A 67 -5.32 8.85 -8.75
C ILE A 67 -5.40 8.56 -7.25
N ASN A 68 -6.54 8.07 -6.79
CA ASN A 68 -6.77 7.68 -5.41
C ASN A 68 -6.86 6.16 -5.33
N LEU A 69 -6.13 5.52 -4.42
CA LEU A 69 -6.19 4.08 -4.19
C LEU A 69 -7.29 3.76 -3.19
N PRO A 70 -8.42 3.18 -3.63
CA PRO A 70 -9.52 2.85 -2.73
C PRO A 70 -9.22 1.55 -1.96
N PRO A 71 -9.49 1.51 -0.66
CA PRO A 71 -9.52 0.26 0.08
C PRO A 71 -10.75 -0.58 -0.31
N ALA A 72 -10.66 -1.91 -0.21
CA ALA A 72 -11.74 -2.82 -0.59
C ALA A 72 -13.06 -2.55 0.17
N LYS A 73 -12.99 -1.96 1.38
CA LYS A 73 -14.20 -1.61 2.17
C LYS A 73 -15.14 -0.62 1.49
N ILE A 74 -14.65 0.21 0.54
CA ILE A 74 -15.46 1.18 -0.22
C ILE A 74 -15.78 0.71 -1.65
N VAL A 75 -15.69 -0.57 -1.95
CA VAL A 75 -15.92 -1.13 -3.31
C VAL A 75 -17.25 -0.71 -3.93
N ARG A 76 -18.33 -0.55 -3.13
CA ARG A 76 -19.63 -0.07 -3.63
C ARG A 76 -19.55 1.35 -4.21
N ALA A 77 -18.80 2.25 -3.57
CA ALA A 77 -18.56 3.60 -4.07
C ALA A 77 -17.71 3.58 -5.35
N VAL A 78 -16.70 2.69 -5.39
CA VAL A 78 -15.86 2.48 -6.58
C VAL A 78 -16.72 2.02 -7.76
N ASP A 79 -17.57 1.02 -7.58
CA ASP A 79 -18.47 0.53 -8.63
C ASP A 79 -19.44 1.63 -9.10
N LEU A 80 -20.11 2.30 -8.17
CA LEU A 80 -21.02 3.43 -8.48
C LEU A 80 -20.32 4.50 -9.35
N CYS A 81 -19.11 4.91 -8.99
CA CYS A 81 -18.34 5.91 -9.74
C CYS A 81 -17.92 5.43 -11.14
N GLY A 82 -17.85 4.12 -11.38
CA GLY A 82 -17.61 3.51 -12.68
C GLY A 82 -18.83 3.47 -13.59
N VAL A 83 -20.01 3.23 -12.98
CA VAL A 83 -21.28 3.07 -13.69
C VAL A 83 -22.00 4.40 -13.96
N LYS A 84 -22.14 5.24 -12.92
CA LYS A 84 -22.83 6.53 -13.03
C LYS A 84 -21.99 7.57 -13.77
N SER A 85 -22.68 8.44 -14.52
CA SER A 85 -22.05 9.60 -15.19
C SER A 85 -22.07 10.83 -14.25
N GLY A 86 -21.09 11.73 -14.40
CA GLY A 86 -21.14 13.06 -13.77
C GLY A 86 -22.27 13.94 -14.33
N LYS A 87 -22.90 13.55 -15.45
CA LYS A 87 -24.13 14.19 -15.98
C LYS A 87 -25.37 13.84 -15.15
N ASP A 88 -25.34 12.70 -14.44
CA ASP A 88 -26.46 12.20 -13.64
C ASP A 88 -26.52 12.84 -12.25
N GLY A 89 -25.49 13.59 -11.84
CA GLY A 89 -25.39 14.28 -10.57
C GLY A 89 -23.99 14.31 -9.97
N ASP A 90 -23.86 14.90 -8.80
CA ASP A 90 -22.60 14.94 -8.04
C ASP A 90 -22.22 13.55 -7.55
N LYS A 91 -21.15 13.02 -8.10
CA LYS A 91 -20.68 11.67 -7.78
C LYS A 91 -20.08 11.53 -6.39
N PHE A 92 -19.53 12.59 -5.81
CA PHE A 92 -19.07 12.58 -4.43
C PHE A 92 -20.27 12.39 -3.49
N ALA A 93 -21.32 13.20 -3.65
CA ALA A 93 -22.54 13.06 -2.87
C ALA A 93 -23.22 11.69 -3.08
N LEU A 94 -23.34 11.22 -4.33
CA LEU A 94 -23.98 9.94 -4.67
C LEU A 94 -23.22 8.73 -4.09
N SER A 95 -21.91 8.81 -3.99
CA SER A 95 -21.05 7.71 -3.48
C SER A 95 -20.80 7.79 -1.98
N GLY A 96 -21.12 8.90 -1.33
CA GLY A 96 -20.79 9.17 0.08
C GLY A 96 -19.31 9.37 0.32
N LEU A 97 -18.55 9.79 -0.73
CA LEU A 97 -17.14 10.13 -0.65
C LEU A 97 -16.97 11.64 -0.50
N HIS A 98 -15.83 12.07 0.04
CA HIS A 98 -15.58 13.48 0.34
C HIS A 98 -14.35 13.98 -0.43
N PRO A 99 -14.47 15.13 -1.18
CA PRO A 99 -13.34 15.76 -1.81
C PRO A 99 -12.49 16.48 -0.75
N VAL A 100 -11.18 16.38 -0.86
CA VAL A 100 -10.20 17.12 -0.05
C VAL A 100 -9.13 17.71 -0.95
N PRO A 101 -8.49 18.83 -0.57
CA PRO A 101 -7.38 19.38 -1.35
C PRO A 101 -6.27 18.36 -1.55
N ALA A 102 -5.65 18.36 -2.74
CA ALA A 102 -4.49 17.54 -3.07
C ALA A 102 -3.26 18.41 -3.31
N ALA A 103 -2.09 17.94 -2.93
CA ALA A 103 -0.85 18.70 -3.09
C ALA A 103 -0.48 18.88 -4.57
N GLY A 104 -0.18 20.12 -4.99
CA GLY A 104 0.43 20.43 -6.28
C GLY A 104 -0.48 20.39 -7.52
N VAL A 105 -1.79 20.19 -7.35
CA VAL A 105 -2.82 20.22 -8.39
C VAL A 105 -4.10 20.86 -7.87
N SER A 106 -4.97 21.32 -8.78
CA SER A 106 -6.30 21.88 -8.44
C SER A 106 -7.37 20.79 -8.30
N ALA A 107 -7.16 19.64 -8.91
CA ALA A 107 -8.05 18.49 -8.78
C ALA A 107 -8.03 17.93 -7.34
N PRO A 108 -9.21 17.61 -6.75
CA PRO A 108 -9.29 17.13 -5.37
C PRO A 108 -8.79 15.69 -5.24
N ALA A 109 -8.30 15.32 -4.05
CA ALA A 109 -8.18 13.94 -3.61
C ALA A 109 -9.50 13.44 -2.99
N VAL A 110 -9.56 12.14 -2.66
CA VAL A 110 -10.70 11.48 -2.00
C VAL A 110 -10.30 11.13 -0.58
N ALA A 111 -11.00 11.70 0.42
CA ALA A 111 -10.66 11.53 1.84
C ALA A 111 -10.63 10.08 2.30
N GLU A 112 -11.48 9.20 1.77
CA GLU A 112 -11.58 7.79 2.14
C GLU A 112 -10.51 6.91 1.49
N CYS A 113 -9.66 7.48 0.62
CA CYS A 113 -8.58 6.78 -0.05
C CYS A 113 -7.25 7.07 0.67
N PRO A 114 -6.64 6.08 1.33
CA PRO A 114 -5.44 6.31 2.14
C PRO A 114 -4.19 6.74 1.38
N VAL A 115 -4.19 6.62 0.04
CA VAL A 115 -3.07 7.05 -0.81
C VAL A 115 -3.61 7.75 -2.05
N SER A 116 -3.04 8.91 -2.36
CA SER A 116 -3.38 9.72 -3.52
C SER A 116 -2.13 10.16 -4.27
N PHE A 117 -2.23 10.18 -5.61
CA PHE A 117 -1.17 10.59 -6.52
C PHE A 117 -1.66 11.79 -7.33
N SER A 118 -1.13 12.96 -7.08
CA SER A 118 -1.39 14.17 -7.87
C SER A 118 -0.64 14.10 -9.19
N CYS A 119 -1.35 14.21 -10.31
CA CYS A 119 -0.82 13.94 -11.64
C CYS A 119 -0.99 15.13 -12.56
N LYS A 120 0.07 15.45 -13.34
CA LYS A 120 0.08 16.45 -14.40
C LYS A 120 0.26 15.79 -15.76
N VAL A 121 -0.71 15.95 -16.64
CA VAL A 121 -0.72 15.35 -17.97
C VAL A 121 0.45 15.88 -18.81
N LYS A 122 1.21 14.98 -19.40
CA LYS A 122 2.30 15.30 -20.35
C LYS A 122 1.93 14.97 -21.77
N GLN A 123 1.13 13.93 -21.99
CA GLN A 123 0.77 13.48 -23.32
C GLN A 123 -0.60 12.80 -23.30
N VAL A 124 -1.34 12.99 -24.38
CA VAL A 124 -2.60 12.29 -24.65
C VAL A 124 -2.45 11.60 -26.00
N ILE A 125 -2.66 10.28 -26.03
CA ILE A 125 -2.50 9.45 -27.24
C ILE A 125 -3.85 8.83 -27.58
N PRO A 126 -4.47 9.17 -28.72
CA PRO A 126 -5.69 8.55 -29.19
C PRO A 126 -5.43 7.08 -29.60
N LEU A 127 -6.22 6.14 -29.05
CA LEU A 127 -6.10 4.70 -29.34
C LEU A 127 -7.39 4.08 -29.90
N GLY A 128 -8.29 4.90 -30.43
CA GLY A 128 -9.60 4.50 -30.94
C GLY A 128 -10.70 4.69 -29.88
N SER A 129 -11.14 3.63 -29.19
CA SER A 129 -12.22 3.74 -28.18
C SER A 129 -11.81 4.48 -26.89
N HIS A 130 -10.52 4.63 -26.64
CA HIS A 130 -9.96 5.29 -25.46
C HIS A 130 -8.78 6.16 -25.86
N ASP A 131 -8.59 7.26 -25.14
CA ASP A 131 -7.35 8.01 -25.18
C ASP A 131 -6.53 7.65 -23.95
N LEU A 132 -5.23 7.44 -24.17
CA LEU A 132 -4.23 7.18 -23.13
C LEU A 132 -3.64 8.50 -22.65
N PHE A 133 -3.91 8.87 -21.41
CA PHE A 133 -3.28 10.00 -20.72
C PHE A 133 -2.01 9.51 -20.02
N ILE A 134 -0.87 10.06 -20.39
CA ILE A 134 0.40 9.85 -19.70
C ILE A 134 0.67 11.09 -18.85
N ALA A 135 0.86 10.89 -17.55
CA ALA A 135 1.03 11.96 -16.59
C ALA A 135 2.21 11.75 -15.66
N GLU A 136 2.89 12.84 -15.33
CA GLU A 136 3.92 12.86 -14.28
C GLU A 136 3.26 12.97 -12.92
N ILE A 137 3.74 12.19 -11.95
CA ILE A 137 3.33 12.26 -10.55
C ILE A 137 4.04 13.46 -9.92
N ALA A 138 3.28 14.51 -9.61
CA ALA A 138 3.79 15.74 -9.00
C ALA A 138 3.90 15.61 -7.46
N ALA A 139 3.00 14.87 -6.83
CA ALA A 139 3.02 14.60 -5.40
C ALA A 139 2.37 13.25 -5.09
N VAL A 140 2.75 12.65 -3.96
CA VAL A 140 2.10 11.47 -3.38
C VAL A 140 1.80 11.77 -1.93
N GLU A 141 0.54 11.58 -1.55
CA GLU A 141 0.09 11.72 -0.16
C GLU A 141 -0.40 10.37 0.34
N ALA A 142 -0.03 10.02 1.57
CA ALA A 142 -0.41 8.76 2.19
C ALA A 142 -0.68 8.94 3.68
N GLU A 143 -1.68 8.23 4.21
CA GLU A 143 -2.02 8.24 5.64
C GLU A 143 -0.84 7.76 6.49
N GLU A 144 -0.58 8.42 7.63
CA GLU A 144 0.50 8.06 8.56
C GLU A 144 0.42 6.60 9.04
N GLY A 145 -0.78 6.09 9.26
CA GLY A 145 -1.01 4.69 9.67
C GLY A 145 -0.49 3.63 8.71
N LEU A 146 -0.20 4.01 7.45
CA LEU A 146 0.39 3.12 6.46
C LEU A 146 1.90 2.97 6.59
N PHE A 147 2.58 3.81 7.36
CA PHE A 147 4.02 3.69 7.54
C PHE A 147 4.36 2.72 8.68
N ASP A 148 5.48 2.04 8.56
CA ASP A 148 6.07 1.26 9.65
C ASP A 148 7.00 2.15 10.52
N GLU A 149 7.50 1.59 11.62
CA GLU A 149 8.42 2.28 12.55
C GLU A 149 9.71 2.79 11.89
N LYS A 150 10.02 2.33 10.69
CA LYS A 150 11.21 2.71 9.90
C LYS A 150 10.88 3.72 8.80
N GLY A 151 9.64 4.20 8.73
CA GLY A 151 9.16 5.13 7.72
C GLY A 151 8.91 4.49 6.35
N LYS A 152 8.79 3.16 6.27
CA LYS A 152 8.46 2.46 5.03
C LYS A 152 6.94 2.43 4.84
N LEU A 153 6.46 2.85 3.66
CA LEU A 153 5.06 2.75 3.26
C LEU A 153 4.66 1.27 3.04
N CYS A 154 3.62 0.83 3.75
CA CYS A 154 3.10 -0.54 3.78
C CYS A 154 1.70 -0.56 3.17
N LEU A 155 1.60 -0.57 1.84
CA LEU A 155 0.34 -0.54 1.11
C LEU A 155 -0.58 -1.73 1.43
N GLU A 156 -0.02 -2.86 1.83
CA GLU A 156 -0.76 -4.05 2.25
C GLU A 156 -1.71 -3.81 3.44
N LYS A 157 -1.48 -2.76 4.22
CA LYS A 157 -2.33 -2.41 5.37
C LYS A 157 -3.69 -1.81 4.97
N MET A 158 -3.81 -1.27 3.76
CA MET A 158 -5.02 -0.56 3.33
C MET A 158 -6.11 -1.47 2.73
N GLY A 159 -5.83 -2.76 2.51
CA GLY A 159 -6.77 -3.67 1.86
C GLY A 159 -6.97 -3.31 0.39
N LEU A 160 -5.91 -3.47 -0.41
CA LEU A 160 -5.88 -3.13 -1.83
C LEU A 160 -6.99 -3.82 -2.62
N LEU A 161 -7.54 -3.10 -3.61
CA LEU A 161 -8.60 -3.54 -4.50
C LEU A 161 -8.03 -3.87 -5.89
N GLY A 162 -8.33 -5.05 -6.38
CA GLY A 162 -8.06 -5.47 -7.75
C GLY A 162 -9.36 -5.66 -8.55
N TYR A 163 -9.23 -5.64 -9.87
CA TYR A 163 -10.33 -5.88 -10.80
C TYR A 163 -9.92 -6.93 -11.83
N ALA A 164 -10.78 -7.89 -12.07
CA ALA A 164 -10.54 -8.94 -13.05
C ALA A 164 -11.85 -9.34 -13.74
N HIS A 165 -11.91 -9.15 -15.04
CA HIS A 165 -12.97 -9.65 -15.89
C HIS A 165 -14.41 -9.34 -15.40
N GLY A 166 -14.65 -8.09 -15.01
CA GLY A 166 -15.97 -7.63 -14.56
C GLY A 166 -16.21 -7.74 -13.04
N GLU A 167 -15.25 -8.26 -12.28
CA GLU A 167 -15.40 -8.51 -10.85
C GLU A 167 -14.31 -7.81 -10.02
N TYR A 168 -14.65 -7.45 -8.78
CA TYR A 168 -13.74 -6.83 -7.83
C TYR A 168 -13.20 -7.86 -6.84
N TYR A 169 -11.91 -7.76 -6.51
CA TYR A 169 -11.22 -8.66 -5.58
C TYR A 169 -10.40 -7.86 -4.57
N ALA A 170 -10.44 -8.26 -3.31
CA ALA A 170 -9.44 -7.81 -2.36
C ALA A 170 -8.14 -8.59 -2.60
N LEU A 171 -6.99 -7.92 -2.48
CA LEU A 171 -5.72 -8.63 -2.49
C LEU A 171 -5.61 -9.52 -1.24
N GLY A 172 -5.24 -10.78 -1.45
CA GLY A 172 -5.05 -11.77 -0.39
C GLY A 172 -3.69 -11.65 0.31
N GLU A 173 -3.28 -12.77 0.92
CA GLU A 173 -2.04 -12.84 1.67
C GLU A 173 -0.80 -12.60 0.80
N LYS A 174 0.22 -12.03 1.41
CA LYS A 174 1.53 -11.83 0.79
C LYS A 174 2.24 -13.15 0.56
N ILE A 175 2.44 -13.53 -0.69
CA ILE A 175 3.08 -14.78 -1.09
C ILE A 175 4.61 -14.68 -1.27
N GLY A 176 5.17 -13.46 -1.30
CA GLY A 176 6.60 -13.26 -1.49
C GLY A 176 7.00 -11.79 -1.47
N SER A 177 8.28 -11.52 -1.60
CA SER A 177 8.84 -10.18 -1.77
C SER A 177 9.74 -10.15 -2.99
N PHE A 178 9.89 -8.99 -3.64
CA PHE A 178 10.78 -8.87 -4.80
C PHE A 178 12.16 -9.48 -4.54
N GLY A 179 12.61 -10.35 -5.44
CA GLY A 179 13.89 -11.05 -5.33
C GLY A 179 13.92 -12.25 -4.37
N PHE A 180 12.78 -12.67 -3.79
CA PHE A 180 12.77 -13.81 -2.84
C PHE A 180 13.24 -15.12 -3.47
N SER A 181 12.99 -15.34 -4.77
CA SER A 181 13.34 -16.56 -5.50
C SER A 181 14.85 -16.77 -5.69
N VAL A 182 15.62 -15.68 -5.74
CA VAL A 182 17.08 -15.70 -5.93
C VAL A 182 17.86 -15.38 -4.65
N ARG A 183 17.18 -15.19 -3.53
CA ARG A 183 17.79 -14.88 -2.24
C ARG A 183 18.52 -16.13 -1.72
N LYS A 184 19.85 -16.07 -1.54
CA LYS A 184 20.61 -17.14 -0.90
C LYS A 184 20.01 -17.44 0.47
N LYS A 185 19.73 -18.73 0.76
CA LYS A 185 19.35 -19.14 2.12
C LYS A 185 20.44 -18.71 3.09
N PRO A 186 20.15 -18.08 4.23
CA PRO A 186 21.17 -17.81 5.23
C PRO A 186 21.86 -19.13 5.58
N LEU A 187 23.19 -19.18 5.51
CA LEU A 187 23.94 -20.31 6.02
C LEU A 187 23.49 -20.53 7.48
N PRO A 188 23.26 -21.79 7.93
CA PRO A 188 22.99 -22.06 9.33
C PRO A 188 24.09 -21.36 10.15
N LYS A 189 23.70 -20.50 11.09
CA LYS A 189 24.68 -19.91 12.01
C LYS A 189 25.41 -21.07 12.64
N ALA A 190 26.72 -21.21 12.40
CA ALA A 190 27.56 -22.17 13.08
C ALA A 190 27.26 -22.04 14.58
N GLY A 191 26.75 -23.10 15.17
CA GLY A 191 26.40 -23.13 16.59
C GLY A 191 27.63 -22.62 17.36
N LYS A 192 27.46 -21.61 18.22
CA LYS A 192 28.54 -21.21 19.12
C LYS A 192 29.05 -22.48 19.79
N PRO A 193 30.38 -22.80 19.79
CA PRO A 193 30.90 -23.96 20.44
C PRO A 193 30.44 -23.93 21.88
N ALA A 194 29.87 -25.05 22.36
CA ALA A 194 29.40 -25.17 23.72
C ALA A 194 30.55 -24.80 24.66
N ARG A 195 30.35 -23.79 25.48
CA ARG A 195 31.33 -23.38 26.49
C ARG A 195 31.61 -24.60 27.38
N PRO A 196 32.87 -25.05 27.53
CA PRO A 196 33.14 -26.22 28.38
C PRO A 196 32.58 -25.99 29.77
N LYS A 197 31.80 -26.95 30.27
CA LYS A 197 31.26 -26.91 31.62
C LYS A 197 32.43 -26.88 32.58
N ARG A 198 32.52 -25.84 33.41
CA ARG A 198 33.48 -25.81 34.54
C ARG A 198 33.33 -27.04 35.37
N PRO A 199 34.42 -27.77 35.71
CA PRO A 199 34.33 -28.93 36.62
C PRO A 199 33.76 -28.48 37.97
N ALA A 200 32.87 -29.30 38.51
CA ALA A 200 32.26 -29.05 39.83
C ALA A 200 33.33 -28.96 40.92
N PRO A 201 33.19 -28.06 41.89
CA PRO A 201 34.15 -27.96 42.98
C PRO A 201 34.16 -29.28 43.80
N LYS A 202 35.36 -29.82 44.08
CA LYS A 202 35.54 -30.98 44.92
C LYS A 202 34.94 -30.72 46.30
N PRO A 203 34.26 -31.71 46.94
CA PRO A 203 33.72 -31.54 48.28
C PRO A 203 34.85 -31.31 49.28
N ALA A 204 34.70 -30.30 50.13
CA ALA A 204 35.64 -29.95 51.18
C ALA A 204 35.77 -31.11 52.20
N ALA A 205 37.00 -31.47 52.54
CA ALA A 205 37.28 -32.49 53.53
C ALA A 205 36.67 -32.13 54.90
N ARG A 206 35.90 -33.07 55.47
CA ARG A 206 35.34 -32.94 56.82
C ARG A 206 36.48 -32.92 57.86
N THR A 207 36.73 -31.75 58.43
CA THR A 207 37.57 -31.62 59.61
C THR A 207 36.80 -32.14 60.84
N GLY A 208 37.41 -33.07 61.60
CA GLY A 208 36.85 -33.72 62.79
C GLY A 208 36.54 -32.76 63.96
N PRO A 209 35.91 -33.28 65.02
CA PRO A 209 35.28 -32.51 66.09
C PRO A 209 36.28 -31.76 66.94
N ARG A 210 36.08 -30.46 67.13
CA ARG A 210 36.83 -29.62 68.10
C ARG A 210 36.42 -29.95 69.54
N ARG A 211 37.41 -30.25 70.42
CA ARG A 211 37.25 -30.41 71.88
C ARG A 211 36.77 -29.08 72.53
N PRO A 212 35.97 -29.22 73.63
CA PRO A 212 35.45 -27.99 74.30
C PRO A 212 36.51 -27.36 75.19
N HIS A 213 36.65 -26.03 75.05
CA HIS A 213 37.49 -25.18 75.91
C HIS A 213 36.74 -24.89 77.23
N LYS A 214 37.39 -25.18 78.36
CA LYS A 214 36.95 -24.91 79.75
C LYS A 214 36.89 -23.38 79.97
N LYS A 215 35.76 -22.93 80.50
CA LYS A 215 35.59 -21.61 81.12
C LYS A 215 36.46 -21.50 82.39
N LYS A 216 37.25 -20.44 82.47
CA LYS A 216 37.77 -19.93 83.75
C LYS A 216 37.02 -18.62 84.09
N GLY A 217 36.51 -18.66 85.30
CA GLY A 217 35.63 -17.64 85.82
C GLY A 217 36.38 -16.48 86.48
N SER A 218 35.57 -15.47 86.64
CA SER A 218 35.45 -14.51 87.74
C SER A 218 36.65 -13.69 88.19
N ARG A 219 36.53 -12.37 88.26
CA ARG A 219 36.22 -11.65 89.53
C ARG A 219 36.08 -10.16 89.21
N LYS A 220 35.05 -9.61 89.83
CA LYS A 220 34.89 -8.19 90.14
C LYS A 220 35.89 -7.76 91.23
N PRO A 221 36.03 -6.50 91.53
CA PRO A 221 34.96 -5.52 91.77
C PRO A 221 34.85 -4.39 90.76
#